data_891d5b2ec9a0240950dba563c9870765
#
_entry.id   891d5b2ec9a0240950dba563c9870765
#
_cell.length_a   1.000
_cell.length_b   1.000
_cell.length_c   1.000
_cell.angle_alpha   90.00
_cell.angle_beta   90.00
_cell.angle_gamma   90.00
#
_symmetry.space_group_name_H-M   'P 1'
#
loop_
_entity.id
_entity.type
_entity.pdbx_description
1 polymer ?
#
loop_
_entity_poly.entity_id
_entity_poly.type
_entity_poly.pdbx_seq_one_letter_code
_entity_poly.pdbx_strand_id
1 'polypeptide(L)'
;MDLSLFYLPTWREGYGASRQGFYEELISSVKLADRLGWSRVMTTEHHFHYYGGAVPNPAVMMAAWARETRRIRLQASVSLVPLRHPLQVAEDYALVDQLSNGRFEMGVSRG
;
A
#
# COMPACT_ATOMS: atom_id res chain seq x y z
N MET A 1 -11.54 -19.94 -1.25
CA MET A 1 -10.40 -19.52 -0.39
C MET A 1 -10.00 -18.13 -0.82
N ASP A 2 -9.88 -17.20 0.14
CA ASP A 2 -9.44 -15.83 -0.14
C ASP A 2 -7.94 -15.72 0.10
N LEU A 3 -7.20 -15.34 -0.93
CA LEU A 3 -5.77 -15.09 -0.85
C LEU A 3 -5.52 -13.59 -0.76
N SER A 4 -4.63 -13.20 0.14
CA SER A 4 -4.24 -11.80 0.34
C SER A 4 -2.73 -11.65 0.36
N LEU A 5 -2.22 -10.56 -0.23
CA LEU A 5 -0.83 -10.14 -0.10
C LEU A 5 -0.68 -9.21 1.11
N PHE A 6 0.30 -9.46 1.93
CA PHE A 6 0.68 -8.55 3.00
C PHE A 6 2.12 -8.09 2.80
N TYR A 7 2.30 -6.79 2.63
CA TYR A 7 3.62 -6.19 2.48
C TYR A 7 4.07 -5.50 3.75
N LEU A 8 5.27 -5.82 4.16
CA LEU A 8 6.11 -5.06 5.08
C LEU A 8 7.26 -4.48 4.25
N PRO A 9 7.06 -3.36 3.54
CA PRO A 9 7.94 -2.92 2.46
C PRO A 9 9.32 -2.57 2.99
N THR A 10 10.27 -3.47 2.78
CA THR A 10 11.62 -3.39 3.30
C THR A 10 12.59 -3.24 2.14
N TRP A 11 13.32 -2.13 2.11
CA TRP A 11 14.37 -1.90 1.14
C TRP A 11 15.66 -1.48 1.83
N ARG A 12 16.77 -2.00 1.38
CA ARG A 12 18.11 -1.66 1.88
C ARG A 12 19.08 -1.56 0.71
N GLU A 13 19.88 -0.52 0.72
CA GLU A 13 20.93 -0.33 -0.29
C GLU A 13 21.92 -1.50 -0.30
N GLY A 14 22.28 -1.94 -1.51
CA GLY A 14 23.20 -3.07 -1.71
C GLY A 14 22.55 -4.46 -1.63
N TYR A 15 21.26 -4.55 -1.37
CA TYR A 15 20.50 -5.82 -1.31
C TYR A 15 19.38 -5.84 -2.34
N GLY A 16 19.57 -6.59 -3.43
CA GLY A 16 18.54 -6.77 -4.45
C GLY A 16 18.43 -5.58 -5.43
N ALA A 17 17.21 -5.21 -5.77
CA ALA A 17 16.91 -4.18 -6.75
C ALA A 17 17.34 -2.77 -6.29
N SER A 18 17.56 -1.88 -7.25
CA SER A 18 17.66 -0.45 -6.96
C SER A 18 16.40 0.05 -6.25
N ARG A 19 16.46 1.21 -5.60
CA ARG A 19 15.27 1.77 -4.92
C ARG A 19 14.09 1.93 -5.89
N GLN A 20 14.33 2.42 -7.09
CA GLN A 20 13.27 2.52 -8.10
C GLN A 20 12.77 1.13 -8.52
N GLY A 21 13.67 0.19 -8.79
CA GLY A 21 13.31 -1.19 -9.16
C GLY A 21 12.46 -1.87 -8.08
N PHE A 22 12.72 -1.60 -6.81
CA PHE A 22 11.90 -2.12 -5.71
C PHE A 22 10.43 -1.66 -5.80
N TYR A 23 10.17 -0.38 -6.10
CA TYR A 23 8.79 0.09 -6.28
C TYR A 23 8.12 -0.48 -7.52
N GLU A 24 8.88 -0.64 -8.61
CA GLU A 24 8.37 -1.32 -9.81
C GLU A 24 8.00 -2.79 -9.53
N GLU A 25 8.79 -3.49 -8.73
CA GLU A 25 8.47 -4.85 -8.28
C GLU A 25 7.20 -4.91 -7.43
N LEU A 26 7.02 -3.96 -6.49
CA LEU A 26 5.79 -3.86 -5.70
C LEU A 26 4.56 -3.67 -6.59
N ILE A 27 4.63 -2.78 -7.57
CA ILE A 27 3.52 -2.53 -8.50
C ILE A 27 3.26 -3.76 -9.36
N SER A 28 4.30 -4.36 -9.93
CA SER A 28 4.18 -5.51 -10.82
C SER A 28 3.60 -6.73 -10.11
N SER A 29 4.00 -6.99 -8.86
CA SER A 29 3.48 -8.12 -8.09
C SER A 29 2.00 -7.95 -7.71
N VAL A 30 1.57 -6.73 -7.40
CA VAL A 30 0.14 -6.45 -7.14
C VAL A 30 -0.70 -6.56 -8.42
N LYS A 31 -0.17 -6.13 -9.57
CA LYS A 31 -0.81 -6.36 -10.87
C LYS A 31 -0.97 -7.85 -11.18
N LEU A 32 0.04 -8.64 -10.87
CA LEU A 32 -0.04 -10.10 -11.04
C LEU A 32 -1.09 -10.71 -10.12
N ALA A 33 -1.12 -10.33 -8.84
CA ALA A 33 -2.11 -10.79 -7.89
C ALA A 33 -3.54 -10.44 -8.31
N ASP A 34 -3.76 -9.23 -8.82
CA ASP A 34 -5.06 -8.81 -9.38
C ASP A 34 -5.50 -9.70 -10.55
N ARG A 35 -4.59 -10.00 -11.47
CA ARG A 35 -4.87 -10.91 -12.61
C ARG A 35 -5.17 -12.34 -12.17
N LEU A 36 -4.48 -12.82 -11.13
CA LEU A 36 -4.67 -14.16 -10.58
C LEU A 36 -5.91 -14.28 -9.67
N GLY A 37 -6.64 -13.17 -9.45
CA GLY A 37 -7.88 -13.18 -8.67
C GLY A 37 -7.67 -13.17 -7.15
N TRP A 38 -6.53 -12.68 -6.66
CA TRP A 38 -6.32 -12.49 -5.24
C TRP A 38 -7.26 -11.41 -4.69
N SER A 39 -7.71 -11.60 -3.46
CA SER A 39 -8.79 -10.78 -2.88
C SER A 39 -8.31 -9.41 -2.42
N ARG A 40 -7.09 -9.32 -1.88
CA ARG A 40 -6.63 -8.11 -1.20
C ARG A 40 -5.12 -7.96 -1.25
N VAL A 41 -4.65 -6.72 -1.30
CA VAL A 41 -3.28 -6.33 -0.96
C VAL A 41 -3.29 -5.40 0.25
N MET A 42 -2.36 -5.63 1.16
CA MET A 42 -2.19 -4.88 2.39
C MET A 42 -0.77 -4.34 2.48
N THR A 43 -0.59 -3.12 2.99
CA THR A 43 0.73 -2.56 3.30
C THR A 43 0.75 -1.86 4.64
N THR A 44 1.89 -1.92 5.30
CA THR A 44 2.13 -1.23 6.58
C THR A 44 2.55 0.22 6.35
N GLU A 45 2.45 1.02 7.42
CA GLU A 45 3.04 2.35 7.52
C GLU A 45 4.13 2.34 8.60
N HIS A 46 5.39 2.54 8.19
CA HIS A 46 6.54 2.70 9.08
C HIS A 46 7.38 3.88 8.61
N HIS A 47 8.03 4.57 9.55
CA HIS A 47 8.78 5.78 9.26
C HIS A 47 10.24 5.63 9.67
N PHE A 48 11.16 6.12 8.81
CA PHE A 48 12.60 6.18 9.07
C PHE A 48 13.26 4.87 9.53
N HIS A 49 12.68 3.75 9.15
CA HIS A 49 13.20 2.43 9.48
C HIS A 49 13.35 1.60 8.22
N TYR A 50 14.46 0.85 8.09
CA TYR A 50 14.66 0.03 6.89
C TYR A 50 13.65 -1.11 6.78
N TYR A 51 13.21 -1.65 7.91
CA TYR A 51 12.23 -2.73 7.99
C TYR A 51 10.82 -2.17 7.93
N GLY A 52 10.19 -2.35 6.81
CA GLY A 52 8.83 -1.88 6.58
C GLY A 52 8.68 -0.39 6.22
N GLY A 53 9.76 0.39 6.28
CA GLY A 53 9.70 1.84 6.10
C GLY A 53 9.87 2.33 4.66
N ALA A 54 9.90 1.43 3.68
CA ALA A 54 10.02 1.85 2.28
C ALA A 54 8.72 2.44 1.72
N VAL A 55 7.57 2.22 2.38
CA VAL A 55 6.29 2.86 2.05
C VAL A 55 5.79 3.65 3.27
N PRO A 56 6.33 4.85 3.51
CA PRO A 56 5.95 5.66 4.67
C PRO A 56 4.58 6.34 4.52
N ASN A 57 4.02 6.35 3.33
CA ASN A 57 2.66 6.81 3.07
C ASN A 57 1.89 5.77 2.25
N PRO A 58 1.10 4.90 2.92
CA PRO A 58 0.30 3.89 2.24
C PRO A 58 -0.66 4.46 1.20
N ALA A 59 -1.25 5.63 1.44
CA ALA A 59 -2.21 6.23 0.49
C ALA A 59 -1.56 6.52 -0.86
N VAL A 60 -0.32 7.02 -0.88
CA VAL A 60 0.42 7.29 -2.12
C VAL A 60 0.68 6.00 -2.90
N MET A 61 1.13 4.95 -2.22
CA MET A 61 1.37 3.66 -2.87
C MET A 61 0.07 3.02 -3.38
N MET A 62 -1.00 3.11 -2.59
CA MET A 62 -2.31 2.59 -2.99
C MET A 62 -2.91 3.34 -4.17
N ALA A 63 -2.66 4.64 -4.31
CA ALA A 63 -3.06 5.40 -5.48
C ALA A 63 -2.40 4.85 -6.76
N ALA A 64 -1.12 4.49 -6.70
CA ALA A 64 -0.43 3.84 -7.80
C ALA A 64 -1.04 2.45 -8.10
N TRP A 65 -1.23 1.61 -7.08
CA TRP A 65 -1.87 0.30 -7.26
C TRP A 65 -3.30 0.41 -7.79
N ALA A 66 -4.07 1.40 -7.33
CA ALA A 66 -5.44 1.62 -7.77
C ALA A 66 -5.55 1.80 -9.29
N ARG A 67 -4.58 2.49 -9.89
CA ARG A 67 -4.54 2.76 -11.33
C ARG A 67 -4.06 1.57 -12.16
N GLU A 68 -3.28 0.69 -11.56
CA GLU A 68 -2.68 -0.47 -12.22
C GLU A 68 -3.49 -1.77 -12.05
N THR A 69 -4.54 -1.75 -11.22
CA THR A 69 -5.37 -2.91 -10.88
C THR A 69 -6.85 -2.61 -11.08
N ARG A 70 -7.70 -3.66 -11.09
CA ARG A 70 -9.13 -3.52 -11.36
C ARG A 70 -10.04 -4.17 -10.33
N ARG A 71 -9.59 -5.20 -9.62
CA ARG A 71 -10.44 -6.04 -8.75
C ARG A 71 -9.93 -6.16 -7.33
N ILE A 72 -8.61 -6.29 -7.16
CA ILE A 72 -7.99 -6.49 -5.85
C ILE A 72 -8.31 -5.31 -4.91
N ARG A 73 -8.69 -5.61 -3.68
CA ARG A 73 -8.93 -4.61 -2.65
C ARG A 73 -7.61 -4.08 -2.09
N LEU A 74 -7.59 -2.83 -1.74
CA LEU A 74 -6.40 -2.10 -1.27
C LEU A 74 -6.60 -1.75 0.20
N GLN A 75 -5.77 -2.30 1.09
CA GLN A 75 -5.94 -2.08 2.53
C GLN A 75 -4.71 -1.45 3.17
N ALA A 76 -4.90 -0.34 3.88
CA ALA A 76 -3.91 0.16 4.83
C ALA A 76 -3.89 -0.74 6.07
N SER A 77 -2.76 -1.38 6.37
CA SER A 77 -2.62 -2.30 7.50
C SER A 77 -1.35 -2.00 8.32
N VAL A 78 -1.34 -0.85 8.98
CA VAL A 78 -2.42 0.10 9.21
C VAL A 78 -1.97 1.52 8.85
N SER A 79 -2.88 2.50 8.84
CA SER A 79 -2.51 3.91 8.83
C SER A 79 -2.31 4.42 10.27
N LEU A 80 -1.19 5.10 10.51
CA LEU A 80 -0.83 5.67 11.82
C LEU A 80 -1.46 7.07 11.97
N VAL A 81 -2.75 7.11 12.25
CA VAL A 81 -3.51 8.38 12.31
C VAL A 81 -2.92 9.45 13.23
N PRO A 82 -2.32 9.13 14.41
CA PRO A 82 -1.76 10.16 15.27
C PRO A 82 -0.55 10.91 14.68
N LEU A 83 0.08 10.38 13.65
CA LEU A 83 1.24 11.01 13.01
C LEU A 83 0.86 12.03 11.94
N ARG A 84 -0.42 12.16 11.63
CA ARG A 84 -0.90 12.97 10.51
C ARG A 84 -2.09 13.84 10.90
N HIS A 85 -2.26 14.96 10.21
CA HIS A 85 -3.44 15.76 10.39
C HIS A 85 -4.69 15.00 9.93
N PRO A 86 -5.77 14.93 10.74
CA PRO A 86 -6.95 14.10 10.41
C PRO A 86 -7.63 14.49 9.11
N LEU A 87 -7.65 15.77 8.74
CA LEU A 87 -8.17 16.22 7.45
C LEU A 87 -7.38 15.61 6.28
N GLN A 88 -6.04 15.62 6.36
CA GLN A 88 -5.20 15.01 5.31
C GLN A 88 -5.43 13.51 5.20
N VAL A 89 -5.56 12.82 6.33
CA VAL A 89 -5.87 11.38 6.34
C VAL A 89 -7.20 11.12 5.63
N ALA A 90 -8.22 11.87 5.95
CA ALA A 90 -9.55 11.73 5.34
C ALA A 90 -9.52 12.00 3.83
N GLU A 91 -8.87 13.09 3.41
CA GLU A 91 -8.79 13.48 1.99
C GLU A 91 -7.96 12.48 1.17
N ASP A 92 -6.78 12.07 1.67
CA ASP A 92 -5.89 11.14 0.98
C ASP A 92 -6.61 9.80 0.72
N TYR A 93 -7.25 9.24 1.74
CA TYR A 93 -7.92 7.95 1.60
C TYR A 93 -9.26 8.03 0.87
N ALA A 94 -9.97 9.13 0.96
CA ALA A 94 -11.13 9.38 0.10
C ALA A 94 -10.72 9.42 -1.39
N LEU A 95 -9.58 10.04 -1.69
CA LEU A 95 -9.06 10.08 -3.04
C LEU A 95 -8.62 8.68 -3.52
N VAL A 96 -7.96 7.89 -2.68
CA VAL A 96 -7.63 6.50 -2.99
C VAL A 96 -8.89 5.69 -3.29
N ASP A 97 -9.95 5.87 -2.50
CA ASP A 97 -11.22 5.19 -2.73
C ASP A 97 -11.82 5.54 -4.10
N GLN A 98 -11.83 6.81 -4.47
CA GLN A 98 -12.27 7.26 -5.80
C GLN A 98 -11.39 6.69 -6.92
N LEU A 99 -10.06 6.76 -6.79
CA LEU A 99 -9.12 6.25 -7.79
C LEU A 99 -9.23 4.73 -7.97
N SER A 100 -9.57 4.01 -6.92
CA SER A 100 -9.76 2.56 -6.92
C SER A 100 -11.17 2.10 -7.28
N ASN A 101 -12.11 3.03 -7.44
CA ASN A 101 -13.53 2.73 -7.66
C ASN A 101 -14.13 1.87 -6.52
N GLY A 102 -13.96 2.34 -5.27
CA GLY A 102 -14.57 1.73 -4.08
C GLY A 102 -13.89 0.45 -3.59
N ARG A 103 -12.61 0.22 -3.94
CA ARG A 103 -11.86 -0.97 -3.50
C ARG A 103 -10.98 -0.72 -2.27
N PHE A 104 -10.99 0.47 -1.72
CA PHE A 104 -10.18 0.83 -0.56
C PHE A 104 -10.77 0.28 0.74
N GLU A 105 -9.90 -0.15 1.65
CA GLU A 105 -10.20 -0.55 3.02
C GLU A 105 -9.23 0.13 3.98
N MET A 106 -9.72 0.69 5.06
CA MET A 106 -8.90 1.41 6.01
C MET A 106 -8.74 0.65 7.32
N GLY A 107 -7.52 0.28 7.65
CA GLY A 107 -7.13 -0.08 9.00
C GLY A 107 -6.42 1.08 9.66
N VAL A 108 -6.68 1.31 10.93
CA VAL A 108 -6.09 2.41 11.71
C VAL A 108 -5.47 1.91 12.99
N SER A 109 -4.41 2.59 13.43
CA SER A 109 -3.76 2.33 14.69
C SER A 109 -3.15 3.61 15.26
N ARG A 110 -2.80 3.53 16.53
CA ARG A 110 -2.05 4.61 17.20
C ARG A 110 -0.53 4.55 16.95
N GLY A 111 -0.05 3.44 16.44
CA GLY A 111 1.37 3.17 16.31
C GLY A 111 1.90 2.26 17.37
#